data_a1baadd2f793aa7f1ac1e0bddb273b5c
#
_entry.id   a1baadd2f793aa7f1ac1e0bddb273b5c
#
_cell.length_a   1.000
_cell.length_b   1.000
_cell.length_c   1.000
_cell.angle_alpha   90.00
_cell.angle_beta   90.00
_cell.angle_gamma   90.00
#
_symmetry.space_group_name_H-M   'P 1'
#
loop_
_entity.id
_entity.type
_entity.pdbx_description
1 polymer ?
#
loop_
_entity_poly.entity_id
_entity_poly.type
_entity_poly.pdbx_seq_one_letter_code
_entity_poly.pdbx_strand_id
1 'polypeptide(L)'
;MQKNNAGRFFGVLRTLEHDPQVARMKCYTQHKGNTTYGHCRSVAVSSFRLAQWLGWRIDEPTLARGAMLHDFHLYTRQKRDLRHLFRHPRLALDNAEAAFALTDTERHIIASHMWPLTVTTLPRSKEAVLVMLADKYCACRELYAGRR
;
A
#
# COMPACT_ATOMS: atom_id res chain seq x y z
N MET A 1 23.60 15.76 3.04
CA MET A 1 22.63 14.67 3.23
C MET A 1 21.74 14.60 1.98
N GLN A 2 21.80 13.52 1.24
CA GLN A 2 20.99 13.39 0.01
C GLN A 2 19.51 13.21 0.42
N LYS A 3 18.67 14.18 0.07
CA LYS A 3 17.23 14.11 0.33
C LYS A 3 16.59 13.09 -0.61
N ASN A 4 15.52 12.43 -0.16
CA ASN A 4 14.71 11.56 -1.01
C ASN A 4 14.21 12.35 -2.23
N ASN A 5 14.27 11.71 -3.40
CA ASN A 5 13.92 12.35 -4.66
C ASN A 5 12.42 12.24 -4.94
N ALA A 6 11.69 13.32 -4.67
CA ALA A 6 10.25 13.38 -4.91
C ALA A 6 9.90 13.15 -6.40
N GLY A 7 10.70 13.68 -7.31
CA GLY A 7 10.48 13.48 -8.75
C GLY A 7 10.55 12.01 -9.14
N ARG A 8 11.49 11.26 -8.57
CA ARG A 8 11.65 9.82 -8.80
C ARG A 8 10.46 9.03 -8.21
N PHE A 9 10.07 9.34 -6.98
CA PHE A 9 8.92 8.71 -6.34
C PHE A 9 7.61 8.94 -7.14
N PHE A 10 7.27 10.19 -7.40
CA PHE A 10 6.04 10.54 -8.11
C PHE A 10 6.06 10.15 -9.59
N GLY A 11 7.24 10.05 -10.21
CA GLY A 11 7.40 9.51 -11.57
C GLY A 11 6.95 8.05 -11.65
N VAL A 12 7.46 7.22 -10.74
CA VAL A 12 7.05 5.80 -10.65
C VAL A 12 5.58 5.66 -10.29
N LEU A 13 5.09 6.44 -9.33
CA LEU A 13 3.69 6.41 -8.94
C LEU A 13 2.77 6.73 -10.12
N ARG A 14 3.06 7.77 -10.91
CA ARG A 14 2.31 8.11 -12.12
C ARG A 14 2.32 7.01 -13.15
N THR A 15 3.44 6.34 -13.37
CA THR A 15 3.52 5.20 -14.29
C THR A 15 2.53 4.09 -13.87
N LEU A 16 2.48 3.77 -12.58
CA LEU A 16 1.52 2.80 -12.05
C LEU A 16 0.08 3.27 -12.18
N GLU A 17 -0.19 4.55 -11.94
CA GLU A 17 -1.54 5.13 -12.05
C GLU A 17 -2.13 5.00 -13.47
N HIS A 18 -1.26 4.95 -14.51
CA HIS A 18 -1.66 4.75 -15.89
C HIS A 18 -1.70 3.27 -16.31
N ASP A 19 -1.25 2.36 -15.45
CA ASP A 19 -1.36 0.92 -15.72
C ASP A 19 -2.83 0.49 -15.70
N PRO A 20 -3.33 -0.21 -16.74
CA PRO A 20 -4.73 -0.62 -16.82
C PRO A 20 -5.18 -1.49 -15.64
N GLN A 21 -4.30 -2.33 -15.10
CA GLN A 21 -4.60 -3.21 -13.96
C GLN A 21 -4.76 -2.40 -12.68
N VAL A 22 -3.89 -1.42 -12.45
CA VAL A 22 -4.00 -0.49 -11.32
C VAL A 22 -5.24 0.39 -11.46
N ALA A 23 -5.54 0.88 -12.67
CA ALA A 23 -6.73 1.67 -12.93
C ALA A 23 -8.04 0.92 -12.58
N ARG A 24 -8.09 -0.40 -12.76
CA ARG A 24 -9.24 -1.24 -12.37
C ARG A 24 -9.54 -1.19 -10.87
N MET A 25 -8.56 -0.90 -10.02
CA MET A 25 -8.77 -0.75 -8.57
C MET A 25 -9.76 0.38 -8.23
N LYS A 26 -10.01 1.32 -9.15
CA LYS A 26 -11.02 2.38 -9.03
C LYS A 26 -12.46 1.84 -9.01
N CYS A 27 -12.68 0.65 -9.54
CA CYS A 27 -13.99 0.00 -9.60
C CYS A 27 -14.37 -0.71 -8.29
N TYR A 28 -13.47 -0.80 -7.32
CA TYR A 28 -13.66 -1.56 -6.09
C TYR A 28 -13.60 -0.66 -4.87
N THR A 29 -14.54 -0.86 -3.94
CA THR A 29 -14.61 -0.10 -2.69
C THR A 29 -13.74 -0.75 -1.61
N GLN A 30 -12.88 0.02 -1.00
CA GLN A 30 -12.03 -0.40 0.12
C GLN A 30 -12.68 -0.09 1.47
N HIS A 31 -13.00 1.19 1.69
CA HIS A 31 -13.69 1.71 2.86
C HIS A 31 -14.85 2.63 2.41
N LYS A 32 -15.76 2.98 3.32
CA LYS A 32 -16.88 3.87 3.00
C LYS A 32 -16.39 5.13 2.28
N GLY A 33 -16.83 5.29 1.02
CA GLY A 33 -16.54 6.48 0.23
C GLY A 33 -15.17 6.51 -0.45
N ASN A 34 -14.34 5.47 -0.31
CA ASN A 34 -13.05 5.39 -0.98
C ASN A 34 -12.85 4.09 -1.74
N THR A 35 -12.20 4.17 -2.88
CA THR A 35 -11.84 3.01 -3.70
C THR A 35 -10.53 2.40 -3.22
N THR A 36 -10.26 1.14 -3.62
CA THR A 36 -8.96 0.50 -3.39
C THR A 36 -7.82 1.32 -3.97
N TYR A 37 -8.02 1.86 -5.18
CA TYR A 37 -7.06 2.79 -5.81
C TYR A 37 -6.79 4.03 -4.94
N GLY A 38 -7.84 4.72 -4.52
CA GLY A 38 -7.72 5.94 -3.71
C GLY A 38 -7.02 5.68 -2.38
N HIS A 39 -7.34 4.57 -1.72
CA HIS A 39 -6.66 4.13 -0.50
C HIS A 39 -5.16 3.87 -0.74
N CYS A 40 -4.81 3.03 -1.71
CA CYS A 40 -3.41 2.71 -2.01
C CYS A 40 -2.59 3.95 -2.39
N ARG A 41 -3.17 4.85 -3.17
CA ARG A 41 -2.54 6.13 -3.51
C ARG A 41 -2.28 6.99 -2.27
N SER A 42 -3.25 7.08 -1.38
CA SER A 42 -3.12 7.83 -0.11
C SER A 42 -2.02 7.23 0.77
N VAL A 43 -1.96 5.90 0.85
CA VAL A 43 -0.90 5.19 1.58
C VAL A 43 0.48 5.47 0.97
N ALA A 44 0.61 5.43 -0.34
CA ALA A 44 1.88 5.73 -1.03
C ALA A 44 2.38 7.16 -0.71
N VAL A 45 1.51 8.16 -0.85
CA VAL A 45 1.87 9.56 -0.57
C VAL A 45 2.18 9.76 0.92
N SER A 46 1.40 9.17 1.81
CA SER A 46 1.62 9.27 3.26
C SER A 46 2.92 8.59 3.69
N SER A 47 3.26 7.44 3.11
CA SER A 47 4.53 6.74 3.35
C SER A 47 5.73 7.59 2.95
N PHE A 48 5.67 8.23 1.79
CA PHE A 48 6.74 9.10 1.33
C PHE A 48 6.91 10.34 2.23
N ARG A 49 5.80 10.99 2.60
CA ARG A 49 5.82 12.14 3.54
C ARG A 49 6.40 11.75 4.90
N LEU A 50 6.00 10.58 5.41
CA LEU A 50 6.53 10.06 6.67
C LEU A 50 8.05 9.80 6.59
N ALA A 51 8.53 9.23 5.49
CA ALA A 51 9.97 9.06 5.25
C ALA A 51 10.72 10.39 5.27
N GLN A 52 10.16 11.42 4.63
CA GLN A 52 10.75 12.75 4.61
C GLN A 52 10.79 13.37 6.03
N TRP A 53 9.69 13.26 6.77
CA TRP A 53 9.59 13.78 8.12
C TRP A 53 10.56 13.11 9.10
N LEU A 54 10.72 11.79 8.98
CA LEU A 54 11.66 11.02 9.78
C LEU A 54 13.14 11.19 9.34
N GLY A 55 13.38 11.80 8.18
CA GLY A 55 14.72 11.87 7.58
C GLY A 55 15.26 10.50 7.14
N TRP A 56 14.39 9.52 6.91
CA TRP A 56 14.77 8.18 6.49
C TRP A 56 15.09 8.14 4.99
N ARG A 57 16.28 7.64 4.66
CA ARG A 57 16.63 7.32 3.27
C ARG A 57 15.93 6.04 2.87
N ILE A 58 15.26 6.08 1.73
CA ILE A 58 14.46 5.00 1.15
C ILE A 58 14.86 4.77 -0.30
N ASP A 59 14.48 3.61 -0.84
CA ASP A 59 14.40 3.39 -2.28
C ASP A 59 13.03 3.87 -2.77
N GLU A 60 12.99 5.02 -3.45
CA GLU A 60 11.75 5.66 -3.87
C GLU A 60 10.89 4.81 -4.82
N PRO A 61 11.47 4.13 -5.85
CA PRO A 61 10.71 3.22 -6.68
C PRO A 61 10.08 2.07 -5.90
N THR A 62 10.84 1.44 -5.03
CA THR A 62 10.36 0.33 -4.19
C THR A 62 9.23 0.77 -3.27
N LEU A 63 9.37 1.94 -2.63
CA LEU A 63 8.31 2.48 -1.78
C LEU A 63 7.05 2.79 -2.59
N ALA A 64 7.17 3.46 -3.74
CA ALA A 64 6.03 3.82 -4.59
C ALA A 64 5.28 2.58 -5.07
N ARG A 65 6.00 1.57 -5.56
CA ARG A 65 5.42 0.32 -6.06
C ARG A 65 4.82 -0.52 -4.95
N GLY A 66 5.57 -0.75 -3.89
CA GLY A 66 5.10 -1.53 -2.74
C GLY A 66 3.86 -0.93 -2.10
N ALA A 67 3.84 0.39 -1.89
CA ALA A 67 2.69 1.08 -1.33
C ALA A 67 1.48 1.08 -2.26
N MET A 68 1.66 1.30 -3.57
CA MET A 68 0.54 1.29 -4.52
C MET A 68 -0.08 -0.10 -4.69
N LEU A 69 0.72 -1.15 -4.51
CA LEU A 69 0.30 -2.55 -4.73
C LEU A 69 0.00 -3.31 -3.42
N HIS A 70 0.15 -2.69 -2.23
CA HIS A 70 0.00 -3.42 -0.96
C HIS A 70 -1.38 -4.05 -0.77
N ASP A 71 -2.40 -3.43 -1.31
CA ASP A 71 -3.79 -3.88 -1.30
C ASP A 71 -4.30 -4.21 -2.72
N PHE A 72 -3.42 -4.71 -3.59
CA PHE A 72 -3.78 -5.00 -4.97
C PHE A 72 -4.76 -6.18 -5.04
N HIS A 73 -6.03 -5.86 -5.00
CA HIS A 73 -7.12 -6.80 -5.23
C HIS A 73 -8.19 -6.18 -6.12
N LEU A 74 -8.83 -7.02 -6.88
CA LEU A 74 -9.83 -6.66 -7.87
C LEU A 74 -11.19 -7.26 -7.51
N TYR A 75 -11.64 -7.05 -6.27
CA TYR A 75 -12.97 -7.43 -5.79
C TYR A 75 -13.47 -6.43 -4.74
N THR A 76 -14.79 -6.27 -4.69
CA THR A 76 -15.41 -5.46 -3.63
C THR A 76 -15.39 -6.24 -2.34
N ARG A 77 -14.89 -5.61 -1.28
CA ARG A 77 -14.81 -6.19 0.05
C ARG A 77 -16.21 -6.41 0.61
N GLN A 78 -16.67 -7.67 0.58
CA GLN A 78 -17.91 -8.08 1.23
C GLN A 78 -17.63 -8.44 2.68
N LYS A 79 -18.44 -7.88 3.61
CA LYS A 79 -18.47 -8.13 5.07
C LYS A 79 -17.13 -8.40 5.77
N ARG A 80 -16.96 -7.84 6.96
CA ARG A 80 -15.83 -8.06 7.87
C ARG A 80 -15.79 -9.52 8.33
N ASP A 81 -15.14 -10.37 7.56
CA ASP A 81 -14.73 -11.70 8.02
C ASP A 81 -13.31 -11.58 8.57
N LEU A 82 -13.12 -11.94 9.86
CA LEU A 82 -11.79 -11.94 10.49
C LEU A 82 -10.80 -12.82 9.74
N ARG A 83 -11.24 -13.94 9.17
CA ARG A 83 -10.41 -14.82 8.34
C ARG A 83 -9.87 -14.10 7.11
N HIS A 84 -10.68 -13.21 6.52
CA HIS A 84 -10.27 -12.40 5.37
C HIS A 84 -9.12 -11.46 5.75
N LEU A 85 -9.15 -10.85 6.94
CA LEU A 85 -8.09 -9.96 7.40
C LEU A 85 -6.72 -10.66 7.48
N PHE A 86 -6.70 -11.93 7.89
CA PHE A 86 -5.46 -12.72 7.94
C PHE A 86 -4.98 -13.19 6.56
N ARG A 87 -5.89 -13.44 5.62
CA ARG A 87 -5.59 -13.90 4.27
C ARG A 87 -5.30 -12.76 3.30
N HIS A 88 -5.78 -11.58 3.62
CA HIS A 88 -5.74 -10.41 2.75
C HIS A 88 -4.33 -10.06 2.22
N PRO A 89 -3.26 -10.01 3.04
CA PRO A 89 -1.93 -9.71 2.52
C PRO A 89 -1.44 -10.76 1.53
N ARG A 90 -1.77 -12.03 1.75
CA ARG A 90 -1.39 -13.11 0.83
C ARG A 90 -2.12 -13.00 -0.49
N LEU A 91 -3.43 -12.74 -0.47
CA LEU A 91 -4.22 -12.54 -1.68
C LEU A 91 -3.72 -11.34 -2.48
N ALA A 92 -3.41 -10.22 -1.82
CA ALA A 92 -2.85 -9.05 -2.46
C ALA A 92 -1.49 -9.36 -3.11
N LEU A 93 -0.63 -10.12 -2.42
CA LEU A 93 0.66 -10.53 -2.96
C LEU A 93 0.51 -11.45 -4.18
N ASP A 94 -0.31 -12.48 -4.08
CA ASP A 94 -0.54 -13.43 -5.18
C ASP A 94 -1.09 -12.71 -6.43
N ASN A 95 -2.02 -11.77 -6.25
CA ASN A 95 -2.56 -10.96 -7.34
C ASN A 95 -1.52 -10.00 -7.94
N ALA A 96 -0.70 -9.37 -7.10
CA ALA A 96 0.34 -8.46 -7.56
C ALA A 96 1.44 -9.21 -8.33
N GLU A 97 1.86 -10.39 -7.85
CA GLU A 97 2.82 -11.26 -8.55
C GLU A 97 2.33 -11.75 -9.89
N ALA A 98 1.03 -12.03 -10.01
CA ALA A 98 0.43 -12.43 -11.28
C ALA A 98 0.40 -11.30 -12.32
N ALA A 99 0.36 -10.05 -11.89
CA ALA A 99 0.23 -8.88 -12.75
C ALA A 99 1.54 -8.11 -12.98
N PHE A 100 2.48 -8.18 -12.05
CA PHE A 100 3.71 -7.37 -12.05
C PHE A 100 4.94 -8.20 -11.67
N ALA A 101 6.08 -7.87 -12.28
CA ALA A 101 7.37 -8.32 -11.77
C ALA A 101 7.72 -7.53 -10.50
N LEU A 102 7.80 -8.20 -9.37
CA LEU A 102 8.08 -7.60 -8.06
C LEU A 102 9.49 -7.95 -7.59
N THR A 103 10.15 -6.98 -6.95
CA THR A 103 11.37 -7.24 -6.17
C THR A 103 11.02 -7.94 -4.85
N ASP A 104 12.03 -8.54 -4.21
CA ASP A 104 11.82 -9.20 -2.90
C ASP A 104 11.35 -8.20 -1.82
N THR A 105 11.85 -6.97 -1.86
CA THR A 105 11.43 -5.92 -0.95
C THR A 105 9.97 -5.51 -1.21
N GLU A 106 9.55 -5.37 -2.46
CA GLU A 106 8.15 -5.09 -2.82
C GLU A 106 7.21 -6.21 -2.35
N ARG A 107 7.59 -7.48 -2.56
CA ARG A 107 6.84 -8.63 -2.03
C ARG A 107 6.71 -8.57 -0.51
N HIS A 108 7.80 -8.24 0.16
CA HIS A 108 7.82 -8.15 1.62
C HIS A 108 6.95 -7.01 2.14
N ILE A 109 6.94 -5.84 1.47
CA ILE A 109 6.04 -4.73 1.80
C ILE A 109 4.58 -5.21 1.77
N ILE A 110 4.18 -5.86 0.69
CA ILE A 110 2.80 -6.37 0.51
C ILE A 110 2.47 -7.42 1.57
N ALA A 111 3.36 -8.38 1.81
CA ALA A 111 3.13 -9.46 2.76
C ALA A 111 3.05 -8.98 4.23
N SER A 112 3.74 -7.91 4.59
CA SER A 112 3.90 -7.47 5.98
C SER A 112 3.04 -6.28 6.40
N HIS A 113 2.28 -5.67 5.47
CA HIS A 113 1.55 -4.43 5.77
C HIS A 113 0.48 -4.58 6.87
N MET A 114 -0.04 -5.78 7.09
CA MET A 114 -1.04 -6.05 8.13
C MET A 114 -0.43 -6.34 9.51
N TRP A 115 0.90 -6.33 9.66
CA TRP A 115 1.50 -6.47 10.99
C TRP A 115 0.97 -5.36 11.95
N PRO A 116 0.71 -5.61 13.24
CA PRO A 116 0.95 -6.85 14.00
C PRO A 116 -0.18 -7.89 13.92
N LEU A 117 -1.24 -7.69 13.15
CA LEU A 117 -2.32 -8.65 13.01
C LEU A 117 -1.80 -9.99 12.45
N THR A 118 -0.95 -9.93 11.42
CA THR A 118 -0.19 -11.07 10.92
C THR A 118 1.16 -11.13 11.62
N VAL A 119 1.19 -11.66 12.83
CA VAL A 119 2.36 -11.63 13.74
C VAL A 119 3.62 -12.31 13.17
N THR A 120 3.45 -13.26 12.25
CA THR A 120 4.56 -14.02 11.64
C THR A 120 5.30 -13.25 10.56
N THR A 121 4.74 -12.15 10.05
CA THR A 121 5.33 -11.37 8.95
C THR A 121 5.68 -9.97 9.44
N LEU A 122 6.79 -9.89 10.19
CA LEU A 122 7.31 -8.62 10.70
C LEU A 122 7.90 -7.77 9.55
N PRO A 123 7.56 -6.46 9.43
CA PRO A 123 8.22 -5.58 8.47
C PRO A 123 9.71 -5.42 8.79
N ARG A 124 10.58 -5.73 7.80
CA ARG A 124 12.04 -5.79 7.97
C ARG A 124 12.80 -4.71 7.22
N SER A 125 12.13 -3.89 6.43
CA SER A 125 12.74 -2.75 5.73
C SER A 125 12.07 -1.45 6.16
N LYS A 126 12.75 -0.32 5.94
CA LYS A 126 12.17 1.00 6.19
C LYS A 126 10.89 1.21 5.39
N GLU A 127 10.92 0.80 4.13
CA GLU A 127 9.77 0.89 3.23
C GLU A 127 8.58 0.07 3.76
N ALA A 128 8.82 -1.15 4.24
CA ALA A 128 7.78 -1.99 4.82
C ALA A 128 7.18 -1.38 6.10
N VAL A 129 8.00 -0.82 6.97
CA VAL A 129 7.53 -0.11 8.18
C VAL A 129 6.70 1.12 7.81
N LEU A 130 7.17 1.92 6.84
CA LEU A 130 6.47 3.12 6.40
C LEU A 130 5.09 2.80 5.81
N VAL A 131 5.00 1.78 4.96
CA VAL A 131 3.73 1.36 4.36
C VAL A 131 2.79 0.81 5.43
N MET A 132 3.28 -0.02 6.34
CA MET A 132 2.48 -0.57 7.45
C MET A 132 1.89 0.54 8.34
N LEU A 133 2.68 1.57 8.68
CA LEU A 133 2.20 2.70 9.48
C LEU A 133 1.24 3.59 8.70
N ALA A 134 1.57 3.92 7.45
CA ALA A 134 0.74 4.76 6.60
C ALA A 134 -0.60 4.11 6.26
N ASP A 135 -0.62 2.81 6.03
CA ASP A 135 -1.85 2.04 5.81
C ASP A 135 -2.82 2.19 6.98
N LYS A 136 -2.34 1.95 8.21
CA LYS A 136 -3.16 2.10 9.42
C LYS A 136 -3.67 3.52 9.62
N TYR A 137 -2.81 4.50 9.39
CA TYR A 137 -3.18 5.91 9.47
C TYR A 137 -4.26 6.27 8.45
N CYS A 138 -4.10 5.88 7.19
CA CYS A 138 -5.07 6.16 6.13
C CYS A 138 -6.40 5.42 6.39
N ALA A 139 -6.35 4.15 6.80
CA ALA A 139 -7.54 3.38 7.15
C ALA A 139 -8.34 4.03 8.30
N CYS A 140 -7.66 4.46 9.37
CA CYS A 140 -8.31 5.18 10.46
C CYS A 140 -8.95 6.49 10.00
N ARG A 141 -8.25 7.27 9.19
CA ARG A 141 -8.76 8.53 8.63
C ARG A 141 -10.01 8.33 7.77
N GLU A 142 -10.00 7.32 6.91
CA GLU A 142 -11.12 6.98 6.02
C GLU A 142 -12.35 6.52 6.81
N LEU A 143 -12.15 5.69 7.84
CA LEU A 143 -13.22 5.25 8.74
C LEU A 143 -13.82 6.42 9.53
N TYR A 144 -13.01 7.40 9.91
CA TYR A 144 -13.49 8.59 10.64
C TYR A 144 -14.28 9.53 9.73
N ALA A 145 -13.81 9.76 8.51
CA ALA A 145 -14.52 10.59 7.51
C ALA A 145 -15.87 10.01 7.11
N GLY A 146 -16.01 8.68 7.08
CA GLY A 146 -17.28 8.00 6.77
C GLY A 146 -18.33 8.01 7.89
N ARG A 147 -18.04 8.61 9.04
CA ARG A 147 -18.96 8.74 10.18
C ARG A 147 -19.67 10.10 10.27
N ARG A 148 -19.36 11.03 9.37
CA ARG A 148 -20.00 12.36 9.30
C ARG A 148 -21.11 12.41 8.27
#